data_09be7b9875044c7c10fac6c553674197
#
_entry.id   09be7b9875044c7c10fac6c553674197
#
_cell.length_a   1.000
_cell.length_b   1.000
_cell.length_c   1.000
_cell.angle_alpha   90.00
_cell.angle_beta   90.00
_cell.angle_gamma   90.00
#
_symmetry.space_group_name_H-M   'P 1'
#
loop_
_entity.id
_entity.type
_entity.pdbx_description
1 polymer ?
#
loop_
_entity_poly.entity_id
_entity_poly.type
_entity_poly.pdbx_seq_one_letter_code
_entity_poly.pdbx_strand_id
1 'polypeptide(L)' 'MSFLSARLKAGLSQAAVAEHLGITAASVCQWETGKNLPRTALLRDIAALYGCTVDELLAPDGSDAPTS' A
#
# COMPACT_ATOMS: atom_id res chain seq x y z
N MET A 1 -7.88 -1.89 -4.83
CA MET A 1 -6.72 -2.68 -4.36
C MET A 1 -6.34 -2.19 -2.98
N SER A 2 -5.98 -3.07 -2.08
CA SER A 2 -5.56 -2.66 -0.74
C SER A 2 -4.04 -2.59 -0.67
N PHE A 3 -3.53 -2.01 0.42
CA PHE A 3 -2.07 -2.01 0.62
C PHE A 3 -1.53 -3.43 0.65
N LEU A 4 -2.25 -4.34 1.30
CA LEU A 4 -1.81 -5.73 1.38
C LEU A 4 -1.80 -6.40 0.01
N SER A 5 -2.90 -6.30 -0.74
CA SER A 5 -2.96 -6.97 -2.02
C SER A 5 -1.97 -6.37 -3.02
N ALA A 6 -1.77 -5.05 -2.97
CA ALA A 6 -0.80 -4.40 -3.85
C ALA A 6 0.61 -4.87 -3.53
N ARG A 7 0.94 -5.01 -2.24
CA ARG A 7 2.25 -5.48 -1.83
C ARG A 7 2.49 -6.92 -2.28
N LEU A 8 1.50 -7.78 -2.07
CA LEU A 8 1.62 -9.19 -2.46
C LEU A 8 1.75 -9.33 -3.97
N LYS A 9 1.02 -8.50 -4.71
CA LYS A 9 1.08 -8.51 -6.16
C LYS A 9 2.45 -8.07 -6.65
N ALA A 10 3.10 -7.16 -5.92
CA ALA A 10 4.44 -6.70 -6.25
C ALA A 10 5.51 -7.69 -5.80
N GLY A 11 5.15 -8.73 -5.06
CA GLY A 11 6.09 -9.74 -4.60
C GLY A 11 7.00 -9.28 -3.48
N LEU A 12 6.53 -8.33 -2.67
CA LEU A 12 7.37 -7.75 -1.63
C LEU A 12 6.88 -8.14 -0.24
N SER A 13 7.81 -8.34 0.68
CA SER A 13 7.49 -8.53 2.09
C SER A 13 7.34 -7.16 2.77
N GLN A 14 6.72 -7.16 3.94
CA GLN A 14 6.62 -5.93 4.73
C GLN A 14 8.01 -5.37 5.03
N ALA A 15 8.96 -6.24 5.35
CA ALA A 15 10.33 -5.81 5.64
C ALA A 15 10.98 -5.18 4.42
N ALA A 16 10.78 -5.76 3.24
CA ALA A 16 11.35 -5.23 2.01
C ALA A 16 10.78 -3.84 1.70
N VAL A 17 9.47 -3.67 1.86
CA VAL A 17 8.83 -2.37 1.65
C VAL A 17 9.38 -1.34 2.63
N ALA A 18 9.48 -1.73 3.90
CA ALA A 18 10.01 -0.83 4.93
C ALA A 18 11.42 -0.38 4.59
N GLU A 19 12.25 -1.30 4.13
CA GLU A 19 13.62 -1.00 3.77
C GLU A 19 13.68 -0.03 2.58
N HIS A 20 12.87 -0.27 1.57
CA HIS A 20 12.82 0.61 0.40
C HIS A 20 12.40 2.03 0.76
N LEU A 21 11.49 2.17 1.71
CA LEU A 21 10.93 3.46 2.06
C LEU A 21 11.61 4.12 3.25
N GLY A 22 12.55 3.43 3.88
CA GLY A 22 13.27 3.98 5.04
C GLY A 22 12.40 4.09 6.28
N ILE A 23 11.47 3.15 6.48
CA ILE A 23 10.54 3.14 7.60
C ILE A 23 10.58 1.76 8.26
N THR A 24 9.72 1.56 9.26
CA THR A 24 9.67 0.26 9.95
C THR A 24 8.62 -0.64 9.33
N ALA A 25 8.79 -1.95 9.48
CA ALA A 25 7.80 -2.91 9.03
C ALA A 25 6.49 -2.74 9.80
N ALA A 26 6.55 -2.28 11.03
CA ALA A 26 5.34 -1.99 11.81
C ALA A 26 4.48 -0.93 11.13
N SER A 27 5.10 0.07 10.52
CA SER A 27 4.36 1.08 9.77
C SER A 27 3.62 0.47 8.59
N VAL A 28 4.28 -0.42 7.86
CA VAL A 28 3.66 -1.10 6.73
C VAL A 28 2.47 -1.91 7.21
N CYS A 29 2.62 -2.63 8.31
CA CYS A 29 1.54 -3.41 8.90
C CYS A 29 0.35 -2.52 9.27
N GLN A 30 0.61 -1.35 9.83
CA GLN A 30 -0.45 -0.42 10.22
C GLN A 30 -1.26 0.07 9.01
N TRP A 31 -0.62 0.28 7.90
CA TRP A 31 -1.35 0.64 6.67
C TRP A 31 -2.28 -0.49 6.23
N GLU A 32 -1.79 -1.71 6.32
CA GLU A 32 -2.53 -2.87 5.85
C GLU A 32 -3.71 -3.21 6.75
N THR A 33 -3.59 -2.91 8.04
CA THR A 33 -4.68 -3.14 8.98
C THR A 33 -5.64 -1.95 9.09
N GLY A 34 -5.32 -0.83 8.46
CA GLY A 34 -6.14 0.35 8.51
C GLY A 34 -5.95 1.20 9.76
N LYS A 35 -4.94 0.89 10.55
CA LYS A 35 -4.69 1.62 11.79
C LYS A 35 -4.18 3.03 11.51
N ASN A 36 -3.35 3.17 10.50
CA ASN A 36 -2.81 4.44 10.07
C ASN A 36 -2.76 4.47 8.56
N LEU A 37 -2.69 5.68 8.01
CA LEU A 37 -2.47 5.86 6.58
C LEU A 37 -1.15 6.63 6.39
N PRO A 38 -0.39 6.33 5.33
CA PRO A 38 0.80 7.10 5.05
C PRO A 38 0.43 8.50 4.55
N ARG A 39 1.34 9.44 4.73
CA ARG A 39 1.13 10.79 4.21
C ARG A 39 1.18 10.78 2.68
N THR A 40 0.67 11.83 2.06
CA THR A 40 0.52 11.89 0.61
C THR A 40 1.83 11.65 -0.14
N ALA A 41 2.92 12.25 0.32
CA ALA A 41 4.21 12.07 -0.35
C ALA A 41 4.64 10.61 -0.31
N LEU A 42 4.42 9.96 0.81
CA LEU A 42 4.77 8.55 0.96
C LEU A 42 3.84 7.65 0.14
N LEU A 43 2.57 8.04 0.01
CA LEU A 43 1.63 7.31 -0.83
C LEU A 43 2.12 7.21 -2.27
N ARG A 44 2.70 8.26 -2.79
CA ARG A 44 3.24 8.26 -4.15
C ARG A 44 4.39 7.27 -4.27
N ASP A 45 5.27 7.26 -3.27
CA ASP A 45 6.40 6.35 -3.26
C ASP A 45 5.92 4.90 -3.16
N ILE A 46 4.92 4.65 -2.32
CA ILE A 46 4.35 3.32 -2.17
C ILE A 46 3.73 2.86 -3.48
N ALA A 47 2.95 3.71 -4.11
CA ALA A 47 2.30 3.37 -5.37
C ALA A 47 3.33 3.04 -6.45
N ALA A 48 4.40 3.83 -6.53
CA ALA A 48 5.47 3.58 -7.48
C ALA A 48 6.16 2.25 -7.19
N LEU A 49 6.41 1.97 -5.92
CA LEU A 49 7.06 0.73 -5.52
C LEU A 49 6.19 -0.49 -5.84
N TYR A 50 4.89 -0.37 -5.61
CA TYR A 50 3.95 -1.47 -5.84
C TYR A 50 3.52 -1.57 -7.31
N GLY A 51 3.86 -0.60 -8.13
CA GLY A 51 3.51 -0.63 -9.55
C GLY A 51 2.04 -0.33 -9.81
N CYS A 52 1.45 0.53 -9.01
CA CYS A 52 0.04 0.92 -9.19
C CYS A 52 -0.09 2.43 -9.00
N THR A 53 -1.29 2.94 -9.21
CA THR A 53 -1.57 4.35 -8.96
C THR A 53 -2.01 4.54 -7.51
N VAL A 54 -1.93 5.78 -7.03
CA VAL A 54 -2.42 6.09 -5.69
C VAL A 54 -3.92 5.81 -5.61
N ASP A 55 -4.66 6.14 -6.66
CA ASP A 55 -6.09 5.88 -6.68
C ASP A 55 -6.39 4.39 -6.55
N GLU A 56 -5.65 3.56 -7.25
CA GLU A 56 -5.82 2.11 -7.15
C GLU A 56 -5.49 1.60 -5.75
N LEU A 57 -4.44 2.17 -5.18
CA LEU A 57 -3.98 1.76 -3.85
C LEU A 57 -5.02 2.07 -2.79
N LEU A 58 -5.71 3.19 -2.92
CA LEU A 58 -6.72 3.61 -1.95
C LEU A 58 -8.12 3.06 -2.23
N ALA A 59 -8.33 2.46 -3.39
CA ALA A 59 -9.64 1.92 -3.73
C ALA A 59 -9.95 0.71 -2.84
N PRO A 60 -11.19 0.53 -2.42
CA PRO A 60 -11.54 -0.64 -1.61
C PRO A 60 -11.23 -1.93 -2.35
N ASP A 61 -10.65 -2.87 -1.64
CA ASP A 61 -10.28 -4.13 -2.22
C ASP A 61 -11.54 -4.94 -2.50
N GLY A 62 -11.65 -5.48 -3.69
CA GLY A 62 -12.80 -6.29 -4.07
C GLY A 62 -14.04 -5.51 -4.41
N SER A 63 -13.94 -4.24 -4.46
CA SER A 63 -15.10 -3.48 -4.66
C SER A 63 -15.53 -3.51 -6.01
N ASP A 64 -14.94 -3.79 -6.66
CA ASP A 64 -15.44 -3.78 -7.77
C ASP A 64 -16.53 -3.05 -7.83
N ALA A 65 -16.87 -2.78 -7.33
CA ALA A 65 -17.89 -2.12 -7.37
C ALA A 65 -17.98 -1.10 -7.85
N PRO A 66 -18.29 -1.00 -8.13
CA PRO A 66 -18.36 -0.10 -8.56
C PRO A 66 -18.79 0.80 -8.42
N THR A 67 -19.01 0.82 -8.09
CA THR A 67 -19.42 1.66 -7.87
C THR A 67 -19.05 2.36 -7.83
N SER A 68 -18.63 2.34 -7.93
CA SER A 68 -18.28 2.94 -7.82
C SER A 68 -18.18 3.22 -8.01
#